data_b200197993ed8bf76f673004d78f1ce2
#
_entry.id   b200197993ed8bf76f673004d78f1ce2
#
_cell.length_a   1.000
_cell.length_b   1.000
_cell.length_c   1.000
_cell.angle_alpha   90.00
_cell.angle_beta   90.00
_cell.angle_gamma   90.00
#
_symmetry.space_group_name_H-M   'P 1'
#
loop_
_entity.id
_entity.type
_entity.pdbx_description
1 polymer ?
#
loop_
_entity_poly.entity_id
_entity_poly.type
_entity_poly.pdbx_seq_one_letter_code
_entity_poly.pdbx_strand_id
1 'polypeptide(L)'
;MVCSEESTGVLSSPVGTSCAWTHGLFDHAFGFRRRGRAGSIGSVTENRAQPSPANPDDVVNPLLLQAFAWDLPADSTHWRVLADNASLLADCGVSSAWLPPAYKGQSGVEDVGYGVYDTYDLGEFDQKGTVPTKYGTKEDYLAAIEALHAAGISVVADIVLNHRMGGDDTEVVRATPVDPHDRTRPISETEEITAWTRYTFPGRAGAYSDFTWDWTCFHGTDWDEARHQQGVWLFEGKQWNENVNDELGNYDYLMGSDVHVIDPAVSAEMDRWGRWYVETTGVDGLRLDALKHVGADFFARWLPELRRATGRALPAVGEYWSRDIAELEGYLEAVPFMSLFDVPLHFHLHAASTSNGDVDLTRLFEGTLVAADPARAVTFVENHDTQPGQSLASTIESWFKPSAYALILLREAGTPCVFWGDLFGTPETSDLPAVTELPLLMTMRRALAHGPQHDAFDDPDVVGFAREGDEAHPGSGLAVVLSDRRAATKRLHVGARHAGEQWICVLGGHEPVTIGDDGNVELLVSDGGLSVYAPEAARPILDSAEQHLLRQR
;
A
#
# COMPACT_ATOMS: atom_id res chain seq x y z
N MET A 1 34.99 3.65 33.18
CA MET A 1 34.06 3.82 34.29
C MET A 1 32.69 3.87 33.63
N VAL A 2 31.99 2.72 33.51
CA VAL A 2 30.88 2.24 34.36
C VAL A 2 29.64 3.09 34.10
N CYS A 3 28.50 2.68 33.65
CA CYS A 3 27.70 1.41 33.57
C CYS A 3 26.72 1.58 32.39
N SER A 4 26.44 0.68 31.48
CA SER A 4 25.59 -0.54 31.56
C SER A 4 24.21 -0.32 32.20
N GLU A 5 23.16 -0.46 31.38
CA GLU A 5 21.99 -1.25 31.78
C GLU A 5 21.22 -1.72 30.53
N GLU A 6 21.16 -3.03 30.42
CA GLU A 6 20.32 -3.82 29.54
C GLU A 6 18.86 -3.77 30.03
N SER A 7 17.91 -3.82 29.12
CA SER A 7 16.60 -4.38 29.43
C SER A 7 16.09 -5.19 28.25
N THR A 8 16.36 -6.48 28.33
CA THR A 8 15.71 -7.56 27.58
C THR A 8 14.26 -7.68 28.03
N GLY A 9 13.33 -7.49 27.12
CA GLY A 9 11.91 -7.77 27.29
C GLY A 9 11.44 -8.77 26.24
N VAL A 10 11.57 -10.06 26.56
CA VAL A 10 10.95 -11.17 25.84
C VAL A 10 9.44 -11.11 26.12
N LEU A 11 8.62 -10.93 25.12
CA LEU A 11 7.18 -11.16 25.19
C LEU A 11 6.82 -12.46 24.48
N SER A 12 6.58 -13.47 25.30
CA SER A 12 5.94 -14.73 24.94
C SER A 12 4.43 -14.50 24.76
N SER A 13 3.88 -14.93 23.64
CA SER A 13 2.44 -15.06 23.41
C SER A 13 1.88 -16.25 24.20
N PRO A 14 0.72 -16.12 24.86
CA PRO A 14 0.00 -17.27 25.38
C PRO A 14 -1.10 -17.72 24.41
N VAL A 15 -1.10 -19.01 24.14
CA VAL A 15 -2.17 -19.79 23.56
C VAL A 15 -3.41 -19.77 24.47
N GLY A 16 -4.56 -19.75 23.86
CA GLY A 16 -5.90 -19.52 24.30
C GLY A 16 -6.39 -20.12 25.60
N THR A 17 -7.34 -19.42 26.19
CA THR A 17 -8.45 -20.00 26.95
C THR A 17 -9.68 -19.15 26.75
N SER A 18 -10.74 -19.85 26.33
CA SER A 18 -12.12 -19.35 26.22
C SER A 18 -12.63 -18.78 27.54
N CYS A 19 -13.22 -17.59 27.49
CA CYS A 19 -14.14 -17.15 28.52
C CYS A 19 -15.36 -16.51 27.90
N ALA A 20 -16.49 -17.16 28.08
CA ALA A 20 -17.80 -16.69 27.73
C ALA A 20 -18.20 -15.51 28.61
N TRP A 21 -18.66 -14.42 28.02
CA TRP A 21 -19.46 -13.39 28.68
C TRP A 21 -20.76 -13.13 27.95
N THR A 22 -21.80 -13.17 28.75
CA THR A 22 -23.23 -13.09 28.44
C THR A 22 -23.66 -11.71 27.96
N HIS A 23 -24.64 -11.75 27.06
CA HIS A 23 -25.56 -10.74 26.56
C HIS A 23 -25.75 -9.45 27.37
N GLY A 24 -25.66 -8.31 26.68
CA GLY A 24 -26.30 -7.05 27.07
C GLY A 24 -26.67 -6.27 25.80
N LEU A 25 -27.98 -6.22 25.56
CA LEU A 25 -28.71 -5.54 24.48
C LEU A 25 -28.31 -4.08 24.28
N PHE A 26 -28.05 -3.69 23.03
CA PHE A 26 -28.53 -2.41 22.50
C PHE A 26 -28.79 -2.55 20.98
N ASP A 27 -30.09 -2.68 20.65
CA ASP A 27 -30.65 -2.49 19.31
C ASP A 27 -30.54 -1.01 18.91
N HIS A 28 -29.88 -0.73 17.80
CA HIS A 28 -30.27 0.38 16.94
C HIS A 28 -30.24 -0.06 15.47
N ALA A 29 -31.44 -0.35 15.00
CA ALA A 29 -31.77 -0.72 13.64
C ALA A 29 -31.51 0.42 12.66
N PHE A 30 -30.68 0.20 11.64
CA PHE A 30 -30.74 0.95 10.39
C PHE A 30 -31.60 0.16 9.39
N GLY A 31 -32.83 0.65 9.22
CA GLY A 31 -33.80 0.07 8.31
C GLY A 31 -33.56 0.47 6.86
N PHE A 32 -33.10 -0.44 6.03
CA PHE A 32 -33.16 -0.31 4.58
C PHE A 32 -34.55 -0.69 4.05
N ARG A 33 -35.28 0.27 3.53
CA ARG A 33 -36.54 0.03 2.82
C ARG A 33 -36.26 -0.46 1.40
N ARG A 34 -36.54 -1.73 1.14
CA ARG A 34 -36.73 -2.26 -0.22
C ARG A 34 -37.99 -1.67 -0.85
N ARG A 35 -37.85 -0.96 -1.96
CA ARG A 35 -38.96 -0.74 -2.91
C ARG A 35 -38.74 -1.62 -4.13
N GLY A 36 -39.50 -2.68 -4.20
CA GLY A 36 -39.65 -3.46 -5.42
C GLY A 36 -40.51 -2.73 -6.45
N ARG A 37 -40.06 -2.74 -7.70
CA ARG A 37 -40.91 -2.55 -8.87
C ARG A 37 -40.42 -3.49 -9.97
N ALA A 38 -41.17 -4.50 -10.24
CA ALA A 38 -41.06 -5.32 -11.43
C ALA A 38 -41.56 -4.50 -12.64
N GLY A 39 -40.78 -4.45 -13.67
CA GLY A 39 -41.15 -3.93 -14.98
C GLY A 39 -40.31 -4.63 -16.03
N SER A 40 -40.92 -5.57 -16.75
CA SER A 40 -40.36 -6.25 -17.91
C SER A 40 -40.28 -5.27 -19.07
N ILE A 41 -39.11 -5.08 -19.67
CA ILE A 41 -38.97 -4.49 -21.00
C ILE A 41 -37.88 -5.23 -21.77
N GLY A 42 -38.17 -5.49 -23.02
CA GLY A 42 -37.51 -6.38 -23.94
C GLY A 42 -36.04 -6.09 -24.25
N SER A 43 -35.40 -7.16 -24.68
CA SER A 43 -34.04 -7.21 -25.17
C SER A 43 -33.86 -6.36 -26.42
N VAL A 44 -33.00 -5.36 -26.31
CA VAL A 44 -32.27 -4.77 -27.43
C VAL A 44 -30.80 -4.93 -27.11
N THR A 45 -30.15 -5.87 -27.76
CA THR A 45 -28.70 -6.05 -27.72
C THR A 45 -28.05 -4.95 -28.55
N GLU A 46 -27.77 -3.80 -27.95
CA GLU A 46 -26.76 -2.88 -28.45
C GLU A 46 -25.39 -3.33 -27.91
N ASN A 47 -24.55 -3.74 -28.82
CA ASN A 47 -23.16 -4.05 -28.60
C ASN A 47 -22.41 -2.73 -28.28
N ARG A 48 -22.51 -2.24 -27.04
CA ARG A 48 -21.62 -1.17 -26.54
C ARG A 48 -20.27 -1.79 -26.30
N ALA A 49 -19.29 -1.41 -27.13
CA ALA A 49 -17.89 -1.60 -26.81
C ALA A 49 -17.65 -1.08 -25.40
N GLN A 50 -17.21 -1.93 -24.49
CA GLN A 50 -16.77 -1.51 -23.17
C GLN A 50 -15.63 -0.50 -23.37
N PRO A 51 -15.64 0.66 -22.69
CA PRO A 51 -14.48 1.52 -22.69
C PRO A 51 -13.29 0.73 -22.15
N SER A 52 -12.22 0.64 -22.92
CA SER A 52 -10.93 0.18 -22.39
C SER A 52 -10.60 1.07 -21.19
N PRO A 53 -10.09 0.49 -20.08
CA PRO A 53 -9.57 1.29 -18.99
C PRO A 53 -8.56 2.29 -19.56
N ALA A 54 -8.59 3.54 -19.07
CA ALA A 54 -7.64 4.55 -19.47
C ALA A 54 -6.23 4.00 -19.26
N ASN A 55 -5.34 4.21 -20.23
CA ASN A 55 -3.93 3.86 -20.02
C ASN A 55 -3.45 4.62 -18.77
N PRO A 56 -2.84 3.95 -17.76
CA PRO A 56 -2.35 4.63 -16.56
C PRO A 56 -1.47 5.86 -16.86
N ASP A 57 -0.76 5.84 -18.01
CA ASP A 57 0.08 6.95 -18.47
C ASP A 57 -0.72 8.18 -18.98
N ASP A 58 -2.02 8.03 -19.23
CA ASP A 58 -2.90 9.11 -19.71
C ASP A 58 -3.67 9.81 -18.58
N VAL A 59 -3.53 9.32 -17.32
CA VAL A 59 -4.24 9.89 -16.17
C VAL A 59 -3.48 11.11 -15.64
N VAL A 60 -4.11 12.27 -15.73
CA VAL A 60 -3.58 13.49 -15.12
C VAL A 60 -3.75 13.41 -13.61
N ASN A 61 -2.68 13.67 -12.85
CA ASN A 61 -2.64 13.56 -11.40
C ASN A 61 -3.05 12.17 -10.86
N PRO A 62 -2.34 11.08 -11.21
CA PRO A 62 -2.66 9.74 -10.74
C PRO A 62 -2.65 9.66 -9.20
N LEU A 63 -3.56 8.86 -8.64
CA LEU A 63 -3.69 8.62 -7.21
C LEU A 63 -3.90 7.13 -6.97
N LEU A 64 -2.95 6.50 -6.28
CA LEU A 64 -3.06 5.13 -5.81
C LEU A 64 -3.75 5.11 -4.44
N LEU A 65 -4.72 4.24 -4.25
CA LEU A 65 -5.28 3.91 -2.94
C LEU A 65 -4.78 2.52 -2.53
N GLN A 66 -4.08 2.39 -1.42
CA GLN A 66 -3.97 1.11 -0.72
C GLN A 66 -5.32 0.80 -0.11
N ALA A 67 -6.09 -0.09 -0.74
CA ALA A 67 -7.50 -0.30 -0.46
C ALA A 67 -7.77 -1.29 0.68
N PHE A 68 -6.89 -1.34 1.67
CA PHE A 68 -7.01 -2.19 2.87
C PHE A 68 -6.15 -1.66 4.02
N ALA A 69 -6.43 -2.15 5.23
CA ALA A 69 -5.61 -2.00 6.43
C ALA A 69 -5.41 -3.39 7.06
N TRP A 70 -4.38 -3.56 7.90
CA TRP A 70 -4.08 -4.83 8.56
C TRP A 70 -5.25 -5.32 9.40
N ASP A 71 -5.84 -4.40 10.18
CA ASP A 71 -6.87 -4.67 11.17
C ASP A 71 -8.31 -4.64 10.63
N LEU A 72 -8.51 -4.90 9.33
CA LEU A 72 -9.87 -5.07 8.79
C LEU A 72 -10.56 -6.27 9.44
N PRO A 73 -11.90 -6.24 9.61
CA PRO A 73 -12.66 -7.37 10.11
C PRO A 73 -12.45 -8.64 9.28
N ALA A 74 -12.37 -9.79 9.96
CA ALA A 74 -12.27 -11.11 9.32
C ALA A 74 -13.67 -11.70 9.01
N ASP A 75 -14.52 -10.90 8.37
CA ASP A 75 -15.93 -11.19 8.10
C ASP A 75 -16.23 -11.55 6.63
N SER A 76 -15.19 -11.60 5.80
CA SER A 76 -15.26 -11.91 4.37
C SER A 76 -16.18 -10.98 3.57
N THR A 77 -16.22 -9.68 3.93
CA THR A 77 -17.11 -8.70 3.26
C THR A 77 -16.37 -7.62 2.50
N HIS A 78 -15.05 -7.48 2.67
CA HIS A 78 -14.29 -6.33 2.19
C HIS A 78 -14.36 -6.13 0.66
N TRP A 79 -14.39 -7.20 -0.13
CA TRP A 79 -14.56 -7.09 -1.59
C TRP A 79 -15.89 -6.42 -1.95
N ARG A 80 -16.96 -6.71 -1.22
CA ARG A 80 -18.27 -6.05 -1.41
C ARG A 80 -18.23 -4.58 -0.97
N VAL A 81 -17.52 -4.28 0.12
CA VAL A 81 -17.31 -2.89 0.57
C VAL A 81 -16.59 -2.08 -0.51
N LEU A 82 -15.57 -2.63 -1.16
CA LEU A 82 -14.87 -1.97 -2.26
C LEU A 82 -15.78 -1.77 -3.48
N ALA A 83 -16.56 -2.79 -3.86
CA ALA A 83 -17.50 -2.70 -4.97
C ALA A 83 -18.55 -1.60 -4.74
N ASP A 84 -19.11 -1.54 -3.53
CA ASP A 84 -20.14 -0.56 -3.15
C ASP A 84 -19.59 0.87 -3.10
N ASN A 85 -18.30 1.05 -2.83
CA ASN A 85 -17.65 2.36 -2.73
C ASN A 85 -16.88 2.78 -4.00
N ALA A 86 -16.86 1.99 -5.06
CA ALA A 86 -16.05 2.26 -6.25
C ALA A 86 -16.32 3.65 -6.87
N SER A 87 -17.59 4.05 -6.99
CA SER A 87 -17.97 5.38 -7.50
C SER A 87 -17.50 6.51 -6.58
N LEU A 88 -17.60 6.33 -5.26
CA LEU A 88 -17.11 7.31 -4.28
C LEU A 88 -15.61 7.51 -4.40
N LEU A 89 -14.86 6.42 -4.48
CA LEU A 89 -13.40 6.46 -4.62
C LEU A 89 -12.98 7.20 -5.89
N ALA A 90 -13.67 6.94 -7.01
CA ALA A 90 -13.45 7.68 -8.27
C ALA A 90 -13.79 9.17 -8.12
N ASP A 91 -14.89 9.52 -7.43
CA ASP A 91 -15.27 10.90 -7.16
C ASP A 91 -14.24 11.63 -6.28
N CYS A 92 -13.58 10.93 -5.38
CA CYS A 92 -12.45 11.46 -4.60
C CYS A 92 -11.14 11.57 -5.41
N GLY A 93 -11.09 11.05 -6.64
CA GLY A 93 -9.92 11.14 -7.52
C GLY A 93 -9.00 9.94 -7.50
N VAL A 94 -9.40 8.82 -6.88
CA VAL A 94 -8.66 7.55 -6.97
C VAL A 94 -8.63 7.08 -8.41
N SER A 95 -7.43 6.87 -8.97
CA SER A 95 -7.23 6.36 -10.33
C SER A 95 -6.80 4.88 -10.34
N SER A 96 -6.22 4.41 -9.23
CA SER A 96 -5.76 3.04 -9.08
C SER A 96 -6.01 2.56 -7.64
N ALA A 97 -6.40 1.31 -7.46
CA ALA A 97 -6.60 0.68 -6.16
C ALA A 97 -5.67 -0.53 -6.00
N TRP A 98 -4.79 -0.49 -5.02
CA TRP A 98 -3.96 -1.62 -4.60
C TRP A 98 -4.77 -2.47 -3.63
N LEU A 99 -5.17 -3.66 -4.08
CA LEU A 99 -5.94 -4.62 -3.31
C LEU A 99 -5.00 -5.55 -2.52
N PRO A 100 -5.41 -6.02 -1.31
CA PRO A 100 -4.60 -6.96 -0.53
C PRO A 100 -4.41 -8.30 -1.26
N PRO A 101 -3.46 -9.16 -0.83
CA PRO A 101 -3.30 -10.50 -1.39
C PRO A 101 -4.64 -11.26 -1.35
N ALA A 102 -5.13 -11.69 -2.52
CA ALA A 102 -6.49 -12.24 -2.67
C ALA A 102 -6.57 -13.75 -2.45
N TYR A 103 -5.44 -14.42 -2.30
CA TYR A 103 -5.36 -15.87 -2.19
C TYR A 103 -5.37 -16.37 -0.75
N LYS A 104 -5.60 -17.70 -0.60
CA LYS A 104 -5.75 -18.36 0.69
C LYS A 104 -4.44 -18.30 1.51
N GLY A 105 -4.55 -17.75 2.70
CA GLY A 105 -3.50 -17.79 3.72
C GLY A 105 -3.64 -18.96 4.69
N GLN A 106 -2.58 -19.21 5.47
CA GLN A 106 -2.49 -20.32 6.42
C GLN A 106 -3.58 -20.30 7.50
N SER A 107 -4.05 -19.11 7.88
CA SER A 107 -5.04 -18.91 8.94
C SER A 107 -6.48 -18.75 8.43
N GLY A 108 -6.74 -19.12 7.17
CA GLY A 108 -8.08 -19.03 6.57
C GLY A 108 -8.61 -17.59 6.56
N VAL A 109 -9.78 -17.33 7.14
CA VAL A 109 -10.41 -15.99 7.18
C VAL A 109 -9.66 -14.99 8.08
N GLU A 110 -8.84 -15.45 9.01
CA GLU A 110 -8.05 -14.57 9.87
C GLU A 110 -6.79 -14.06 9.18
N ASP A 111 -6.38 -14.68 8.06
CA ASP A 111 -5.15 -14.33 7.37
C ASP A 111 -5.30 -13.07 6.52
N VAL A 112 -4.44 -12.11 6.73
CA VAL A 112 -4.40 -10.86 5.95
C VAL A 112 -3.86 -11.06 4.53
N GLY A 113 -3.44 -12.29 4.17
CA GLY A 113 -2.97 -12.69 2.86
C GLY A 113 -1.45 -12.88 2.76
N TYR A 114 -0.67 -12.41 3.75
CA TYR A 114 0.79 -12.56 3.75
C TYR A 114 1.25 -13.91 4.31
N GLY A 115 0.42 -14.65 5.01
CA GLY A 115 0.68 -16.04 5.38
C GLY A 115 0.38 -17.02 4.24
N VAL A 116 1.02 -16.88 3.10
CA VAL A 116 0.70 -17.51 1.81
C VAL A 116 0.62 -19.03 1.88
N TYR A 117 -0.57 -19.59 1.67
CA TYR A 117 -0.77 -21.04 1.57
C TYR A 117 -0.98 -21.48 0.11
N ASP A 118 -2.09 -21.13 -0.53
CA ASP A 118 -2.42 -21.54 -1.91
C ASP A 118 -2.75 -20.34 -2.79
N THR A 119 -1.83 -19.98 -3.66
CA THR A 119 -1.96 -18.83 -4.55
C THR A 119 -3.02 -19.00 -5.66
N TYR A 120 -3.49 -20.24 -5.92
CA TYR A 120 -4.60 -20.52 -6.84
C TYR A 120 -5.99 -20.49 -6.18
N ASP A 121 -6.07 -20.45 -4.86
CA ASP A 121 -7.33 -20.38 -4.13
C ASP A 121 -7.67 -18.92 -3.76
N LEU A 122 -8.51 -18.28 -4.54
CA LEU A 122 -8.96 -16.91 -4.33
C LEU A 122 -10.21 -16.83 -3.41
N GLY A 123 -10.41 -17.80 -2.54
CA GLY A 123 -11.62 -17.94 -1.74
C GLY A 123 -12.69 -18.81 -2.44
N GLU A 124 -12.27 -19.89 -3.11
CA GLU A 124 -13.11 -20.78 -3.89
C GLU A 124 -13.17 -22.19 -3.30
N PHE A 125 -12.12 -22.64 -2.62
CA PHE A 125 -12.00 -23.99 -2.10
C PHE A 125 -12.05 -24.03 -0.56
N ASP A 126 -12.62 -25.10 -0.02
CA ASP A 126 -12.58 -25.36 1.44
C ASP A 126 -11.17 -25.81 1.84
N GLN A 127 -10.37 -24.83 2.24
CA GLN A 127 -8.99 -25.00 2.67
C GLN A 127 -8.73 -24.14 3.90
N LYS A 128 -7.88 -24.61 4.80
CA LYS A 128 -7.59 -23.93 6.08
C LYS A 128 -8.86 -23.60 6.89
N GLY A 129 -9.87 -24.50 6.80
CA GLY A 129 -11.11 -24.42 7.55
C GLY A 129 -12.16 -23.44 7.00
N THR A 130 -11.92 -22.83 5.84
CA THR A 130 -12.84 -21.84 5.24
C THR A 130 -12.85 -21.92 3.72
N VAL A 131 -13.99 -21.55 3.10
CA VAL A 131 -14.05 -21.30 1.66
C VAL A 131 -13.59 -19.86 1.36
N PRO A 132 -14.17 -18.79 1.96
CA PRO A 132 -13.71 -17.43 1.66
C PRO A 132 -12.33 -17.16 2.28
N THR A 133 -11.66 -16.13 1.77
CA THR A 133 -10.55 -15.45 2.45
C THR A 133 -11.07 -14.42 3.44
N LYS A 134 -10.20 -13.73 4.19
CA LYS A 134 -10.55 -12.61 5.06
C LYS A 134 -11.44 -11.58 4.34
N TYR A 135 -11.21 -11.38 3.07
CA TYR A 135 -11.82 -10.31 2.27
C TYR A 135 -13.07 -10.73 1.49
N GLY A 136 -13.30 -12.04 1.28
CA GLY A 136 -14.46 -12.56 0.57
C GLY A 136 -14.19 -13.80 -0.26
N THR A 137 -15.15 -14.16 -1.10
CA THR A 137 -15.03 -15.25 -2.08
C THR A 137 -14.37 -14.76 -3.37
N LYS A 138 -14.00 -15.68 -4.24
CA LYS A 138 -13.49 -15.39 -5.60
C LYS A 138 -14.51 -14.58 -6.41
N GLU A 139 -15.80 -14.92 -6.32
CA GLU A 139 -16.86 -14.20 -7.00
C GLU A 139 -16.95 -12.75 -6.51
N ASP A 140 -16.86 -12.52 -5.19
CA ASP A 140 -16.84 -11.18 -4.59
C ASP A 140 -15.59 -10.39 -5.07
N TYR A 141 -14.43 -11.05 -5.15
CA TYR A 141 -13.19 -10.43 -5.64
C TYR A 141 -13.31 -9.96 -7.10
N LEU A 142 -13.80 -10.85 -7.98
CA LEU A 142 -13.99 -10.51 -9.39
C LEU A 142 -15.04 -9.41 -9.58
N ALA A 143 -16.11 -9.43 -8.78
CA ALA A 143 -17.13 -8.38 -8.78
C ALA A 143 -16.59 -7.03 -8.30
N ALA A 144 -15.69 -7.03 -7.31
CA ALA A 144 -15.01 -5.80 -6.85
C ALA A 144 -14.13 -5.21 -7.97
N ILE A 145 -13.36 -6.04 -8.67
CA ILE A 145 -12.55 -5.61 -9.81
C ILE A 145 -13.44 -5.02 -10.92
N GLU A 146 -14.54 -5.68 -11.26
CA GLU A 146 -15.49 -5.18 -12.27
C GLU A 146 -16.09 -3.82 -11.86
N ALA A 147 -16.46 -3.65 -10.59
CA ALA A 147 -17.01 -2.39 -10.08
C ALA A 147 -15.99 -1.25 -10.11
N LEU A 148 -14.74 -1.52 -9.73
CA LEU A 148 -13.64 -0.55 -9.81
C LEU A 148 -13.36 -0.15 -11.27
N HIS A 149 -13.28 -1.10 -12.19
CA HIS A 149 -13.14 -0.83 -13.62
C HIS A 149 -14.31 -0.02 -14.18
N ALA A 150 -15.55 -0.34 -13.79
CA ALA A 150 -16.73 0.42 -14.22
C ALA A 150 -16.71 1.88 -13.72
N ALA A 151 -16.04 2.13 -12.58
CA ALA A 151 -15.80 3.46 -12.04
C ALA A 151 -14.54 4.15 -12.65
N GLY A 152 -13.81 3.50 -13.55
CA GLY A 152 -12.59 4.01 -14.17
C GLY A 152 -11.34 3.89 -13.29
N ILE A 153 -11.37 3.03 -12.28
CA ILE A 153 -10.23 2.78 -11.37
C ILE A 153 -9.52 1.51 -11.83
N SER A 154 -8.22 1.62 -12.10
CA SER A 154 -7.34 0.48 -12.39
C SER A 154 -7.07 -0.32 -11.11
N VAL A 155 -6.90 -1.64 -11.26
CA VAL A 155 -6.66 -2.53 -10.11
C VAL A 155 -5.22 -3.01 -10.09
N VAL A 156 -4.55 -2.81 -8.94
CA VAL A 156 -3.19 -3.29 -8.64
C VAL A 156 -3.30 -4.42 -7.63
N ALA A 157 -2.84 -5.61 -8.01
CA ALA A 157 -2.86 -6.79 -7.14
C ALA A 157 -1.59 -6.90 -6.30
N ASP A 158 -1.74 -7.27 -5.04
CA ASP A 158 -0.62 -7.59 -4.15
C ASP A 158 -0.09 -9.00 -4.42
N ILE A 159 1.19 -9.14 -4.68
CA ILE A 159 1.85 -10.38 -5.09
C ILE A 159 2.96 -10.74 -4.12
N VAL A 160 2.77 -11.82 -3.36
CA VAL A 160 3.71 -12.35 -2.37
C VAL A 160 4.29 -13.67 -2.87
N LEU A 161 5.57 -13.68 -3.25
CA LEU A 161 6.24 -14.85 -3.82
C LEU A 161 7.41 -15.36 -2.98
N ASN A 162 7.86 -14.58 -1.99
CA ASN A 162 9.05 -14.88 -1.20
C ASN A 162 8.93 -16.17 -0.37
N HIS A 163 7.76 -16.44 0.20
CA HIS A 163 7.58 -17.51 1.18
C HIS A 163 6.24 -18.22 1.07
N ARG A 164 6.15 -19.38 1.75
CA ARG A 164 4.89 -20.08 1.99
C ARG A 164 4.75 -20.47 3.45
N MET A 165 3.49 -20.52 3.93
CA MET A 165 3.17 -20.86 5.31
C MET A 165 2.01 -21.85 5.37
N GLY A 166 1.92 -22.62 6.47
CA GLY A 166 0.82 -23.52 6.72
C GLY A 166 0.79 -24.77 5.84
N GLY A 167 1.93 -25.41 5.59
CA GLY A 167 2.01 -26.68 4.87
C GLY A 167 0.96 -27.71 5.34
N ASP A 168 0.60 -28.65 4.46
CA ASP A 168 -0.40 -29.69 4.76
C ASP A 168 0.18 -30.82 5.60
N ASP A 169 1.50 -31.04 5.49
CA ASP A 169 2.23 -32.08 6.22
C ASP A 169 3.69 -31.67 6.41
N THR A 170 4.37 -32.38 7.25
CA THR A 170 5.80 -32.18 7.55
C THR A 170 6.67 -33.16 6.79
N GLU A 171 7.94 -32.80 6.61
CA GLU A 171 8.99 -33.66 6.07
C GLU A 171 10.20 -33.61 7.01
N VAL A 172 10.86 -34.78 7.16
CA VAL A 172 12.16 -34.83 7.85
C VAL A 172 13.21 -34.45 6.82
N VAL A 173 13.91 -33.36 7.06
CA VAL A 173 14.91 -32.79 6.19
C VAL A 173 16.21 -32.53 6.94
N ARG A 174 17.33 -32.61 6.24
CA ARG A 174 18.62 -32.22 6.82
C ARG A 174 18.82 -30.72 6.58
N ALA A 175 19.16 -29.98 7.64
CA ALA A 175 19.32 -28.55 7.57
C ALA A 175 20.47 -28.08 8.50
N THR A 176 21.06 -26.97 8.15
CA THR A 176 22.11 -26.31 8.93
C THR A 176 21.50 -25.08 9.58
N PRO A 177 21.48 -25.00 10.93
CA PRO A 177 21.04 -23.79 11.60
C PRO A 177 22.06 -22.67 11.38
N VAL A 178 21.57 -21.49 11.03
CA VAL A 178 22.39 -20.30 10.78
C VAL A 178 22.10 -19.21 11.81
N ASP A 179 23.06 -18.31 11.99
CA ASP A 179 22.90 -17.17 12.90
C ASP A 179 21.80 -16.21 12.36
N PRO A 180 20.77 -15.88 13.14
CA PRO A 180 19.73 -14.95 12.69
C PRO A 180 20.23 -13.53 12.41
N HIS A 181 21.42 -13.15 12.93
CA HIS A 181 22.06 -11.85 12.71
C HIS A 181 23.17 -11.87 11.65
N ASP A 182 23.57 -13.05 11.18
CA ASP A 182 24.51 -13.26 10.06
C ASP A 182 24.19 -14.61 9.41
N ARG A 183 23.26 -14.63 8.49
CA ARG A 183 22.71 -15.84 7.85
C ARG A 183 23.71 -16.60 6.99
N THR A 184 24.88 -16.02 6.73
CA THR A 184 26.00 -16.70 6.07
C THR A 184 26.78 -17.58 7.02
N ARG A 185 26.55 -17.46 8.35
CA ARG A 185 27.30 -18.14 9.41
C ARG A 185 26.52 -19.30 10.03
N PRO A 186 26.92 -20.57 9.78
CA PRO A 186 26.40 -21.71 10.55
C PRO A 186 26.69 -21.59 12.04
N ILE A 187 25.72 -21.94 12.89
CA ILE A 187 25.88 -21.97 14.35
C ILE A 187 26.09 -23.39 14.92
N SER A 188 25.78 -24.41 14.14
CA SER A 188 26.09 -25.80 14.47
C SER A 188 26.22 -26.65 13.19
N GLU A 189 26.52 -27.94 13.38
CA GLU A 189 26.56 -28.93 12.30
C GLU A 189 25.14 -29.15 11.72
N THR A 190 25.10 -29.64 10.48
CA THR A 190 23.87 -30.04 9.81
C THR A 190 23.17 -31.16 10.57
N GLU A 191 21.92 -31.01 10.85
CA GLU A 191 21.08 -31.94 11.62
C GLU A 191 19.75 -32.25 10.93
N GLU A 192 19.03 -33.25 11.42
CA GLU A 192 17.65 -33.50 10.97
C GLU A 192 16.69 -32.61 11.72
N ILE A 193 15.80 -31.96 10.98
CA ILE A 193 14.66 -31.20 11.50
C ILE A 193 13.36 -31.69 10.84
N THR A 194 12.22 -31.38 11.43
CA THR A 194 10.90 -31.65 10.85
C THR A 194 10.28 -30.33 10.42
N ALA A 195 10.19 -30.11 9.10
CA ALA A 195 9.78 -28.84 8.51
C ALA A 195 8.40 -28.95 7.83
N TRP A 196 7.59 -27.90 7.93
CA TRP A 196 6.28 -27.76 7.25
C TRP A 196 6.48 -27.33 5.79
N THR A 197 6.92 -28.24 4.94
CA THR A 197 7.28 -27.96 3.55
C THR A 197 6.40 -28.67 2.53
N ARG A 198 5.48 -29.52 2.98
CA ARG A 198 4.63 -30.29 2.09
C ARG A 198 3.29 -29.58 1.85
N TYR A 199 3.07 -29.15 0.58
CA TYR A 199 1.82 -28.51 0.16
C TYR A 199 1.20 -29.32 -0.97
N THR A 200 0.05 -29.91 -0.72
CA THR A 200 -0.68 -30.80 -1.64
C THR A 200 -2.04 -30.23 -2.03
N PHE A 201 -2.50 -29.19 -1.34
CA PHE A 201 -3.74 -28.47 -1.61
C PHE A 201 -4.95 -29.39 -1.74
N PRO A 202 -5.29 -30.18 -0.72
CA PRO A 202 -6.30 -31.24 -0.81
C PRO A 202 -7.69 -30.69 -1.13
N GLY A 203 -8.05 -29.50 -0.65
CA GLY A 203 -9.34 -28.88 -0.95
C GLY A 203 -9.48 -28.44 -2.40
N ARG A 204 -8.38 -27.98 -3.03
CA ARG A 204 -8.34 -27.63 -4.45
C ARG A 204 -8.25 -28.85 -5.37
N ALA A 205 -7.68 -29.96 -4.91
CA ALA A 205 -7.62 -31.25 -5.60
C ALA A 205 -7.12 -31.18 -7.05
N GLY A 206 -6.07 -30.39 -7.29
CA GLY A 206 -5.43 -30.24 -8.62
C GLY A 206 -6.15 -29.27 -9.57
N ALA A 207 -7.22 -28.58 -9.16
CA ALA A 207 -7.81 -27.53 -9.98
C ALA A 207 -6.77 -26.43 -10.26
N TYR A 208 -6.70 -25.94 -11.50
CA TYR A 208 -5.78 -24.92 -12.05
C TYR A 208 -4.32 -25.35 -12.14
N SER A 209 -3.79 -26.15 -11.20
CA SER A 209 -2.44 -26.71 -11.21
C SER A 209 -2.39 -27.98 -10.37
N ASP A 210 -1.69 -29.00 -10.85
CA ASP A 210 -1.37 -30.24 -10.15
C ASP A 210 0.00 -30.20 -9.46
N PHE A 211 0.68 -29.06 -9.51
CA PHE A 211 1.97 -28.85 -8.85
C PHE A 211 1.80 -28.92 -7.33
N THR A 212 2.67 -29.69 -6.69
CA THR A 212 2.77 -29.81 -5.25
C THR A 212 4.15 -29.36 -4.79
N TRP A 213 4.24 -28.83 -3.59
CA TRP A 213 5.50 -28.37 -3.02
C TRP A 213 6.02 -29.39 -2.03
N ASP A 214 7.33 -29.56 -2.01
CA ASP A 214 8.08 -30.29 -1.00
C ASP A 214 9.33 -29.47 -0.61
N TRP A 215 10.14 -29.99 0.32
CA TRP A 215 11.31 -29.28 0.82
C TRP A 215 12.29 -28.84 -0.28
N THR A 216 12.31 -29.53 -1.45
CA THR A 216 13.21 -29.18 -2.56
C THR A 216 12.84 -27.85 -3.22
N CYS A 217 11.61 -27.40 -3.03
CA CYS A 217 11.10 -26.11 -3.53
C CYS A 217 11.54 -24.90 -2.69
N PHE A 218 12.25 -25.12 -1.59
CA PHE A 218 12.59 -24.09 -0.61
C PHE A 218 14.10 -24.06 -0.35
N HIS A 219 14.60 -22.88 0.10
CA HIS A 219 15.96 -22.76 0.60
C HIS A 219 16.06 -23.20 2.05
N GLY A 220 15.08 -22.82 2.87
CA GLY A 220 15.09 -23.06 4.30
C GLY A 220 13.75 -22.76 4.96
N THR A 221 13.76 -22.79 6.29
CA THR A 221 12.58 -22.55 7.14
C THR A 221 12.96 -21.96 8.49
N ASP A 222 11.96 -21.48 9.25
CA ASP A 222 12.15 -20.89 10.59
C ASP A 222 11.65 -21.78 11.74
N TRP A 223 11.11 -22.97 11.45
CA TRP A 223 10.49 -23.81 12.47
C TRP A 223 10.87 -25.29 12.35
N ASP A 224 11.30 -25.89 13.47
CA ASP A 224 11.43 -27.34 13.63
C ASP A 224 10.26 -27.87 14.47
N GLU A 225 9.35 -28.58 13.82
CA GLU A 225 8.15 -29.13 14.45
C GLU A 225 8.46 -30.20 15.49
N ALA A 226 9.46 -31.05 15.26
CA ALA A 226 9.79 -32.13 16.19
C ALA A 226 10.30 -31.61 17.54
N ARG A 227 10.95 -30.45 17.56
CA ARG A 227 11.49 -29.82 18.77
C ARG A 227 10.66 -28.64 19.26
N HIS A 228 9.65 -28.20 18.49
CA HIS A 228 8.92 -26.94 18.70
C HIS A 228 9.88 -25.77 18.88
N GLN A 229 10.85 -25.66 17.98
CA GLN A 229 11.93 -24.69 18.08
C GLN A 229 11.90 -23.73 16.89
N GLN A 230 11.98 -22.43 17.20
CA GLN A 230 12.21 -21.40 16.22
C GLN A 230 13.69 -21.18 15.98
N GLY A 231 14.08 -20.91 14.74
CA GLY A 231 15.45 -20.61 14.30
C GLY A 231 15.44 -20.27 12.81
N VAL A 232 16.59 -20.20 12.18
CA VAL A 232 16.72 -20.12 10.73
C VAL A 232 17.57 -21.30 10.27
N TRP A 233 16.99 -22.17 9.47
CA TRP A 233 17.64 -23.38 8.96
C TRP A 233 17.74 -23.35 7.45
N LEU A 234 18.96 -23.42 6.95
CA LEU A 234 19.25 -23.63 5.54
C LEU A 234 19.24 -25.13 5.22
N PHE A 235 18.46 -25.58 4.25
CA PHE A 235 18.37 -26.99 3.87
C PHE A 235 19.67 -27.50 3.26
N GLU A 236 20.03 -28.74 3.53
CA GLU A 236 21.27 -29.36 3.02
C GLU A 236 21.29 -29.36 1.48
N GLY A 237 22.38 -28.82 0.91
CA GLY A 237 22.55 -28.68 -0.53
C GLY A 237 21.88 -27.46 -1.14
N LYS A 238 21.22 -26.62 -0.35
CA LYS A 238 20.69 -25.32 -0.77
C LYS A 238 21.66 -24.19 -0.42
N GLN A 239 21.48 -23.05 -1.04
CA GLN A 239 22.18 -21.79 -0.78
C GLN A 239 21.18 -20.66 -0.85
N TRP A 240 21.32 -19.64 0.00
CA TRP A 240 20.54 -18.41 -0.13
C TRP A 240 20.81 -17.77 -1.50
N ASN A 241 19.81 -17.07 -2.06
CA ASN A 241 20.01 -16.28 -3.27
C ASN A 241 21.12 -15.23 -3.07
N GLU A 242 21.95 -15.02 -4.09
CA GLU A 242 23.07 -14.08 -4.03
C GLU A 242 22.66 -12.63 -4.39
N ASN A 243 21.61 -12.45 -5.20
CA ASN A 243 21.17 -11.14 -5.73
C ASN A 243 20.07 -10.50 -4.87
N VAL A 244 20.20 -10.62 -3.55
CA VAL A 244 19.34 -10.02 -2.54
C VAL A 244 20.08 -8.93 -1.78
N ASN A 245 19.42 -8.21 -0.85
CA ASN A 245 20.07 -7.27 0.04
C ASN A 245 21.07 -8.00 0.96
N ASP A 246 22.16 -7.34 1.35
CA ASP A 246 23.24 -7.91 2.20
C ASP A 246 23.03 -7.69 3.70
N GLU A 247 21.91 -7.13 4.11
CA GLU A 247 21.51 -7.04 5.51
C GLU A 247 21.52 -8.43 6.16
N LEU A 248 21.97 -8.53 7.40
CA LEU A 248 22.19 -9.80 8.10
C LEU A 248 23.11 -10.78 7.34
N GLY A 249 24.06 -10.26 6.55
CA GLY A 249 24.98 -11.03 5.72
C GLY A 249 24.37 -11.55 4.41
N ASN A 250 23.10 -11.87 4.40
CA ASN A 250 22.26 -12.20 3.25
C ASN A 250 20.79 -12.16 3.69
N TYR A 251 19.96 -11.42 2.97
CA TYR A 251 18.58 -11.19 3.39
C TYR A 251 17.52 -11.94 2.56
N ASP A 252 17.89 -13.07 1.94
CA ASP A 252 16.96 -13.92 1.17
C ASP A 252 15.79 -14.40 2.05
N TYR A 253 16.11 -15.04 3.18
CA TYR A 253 15.11 -15.52 4.13
C TYR A 253 14.34 -14.35 4.79
N LEU A 254 13.01 -14.37 4.79
CA LEU A 254 12.14 -13.47 5.54
C LEU A 254 11.39 -14.20 6.65
N MET A 255 10.53 -15.16 6.28
CA MET A 255 9.67 -15.93 7.18
C MET A 255 9.22 -17.26 6.55
N GLY A 256 8.69 -18.19 7.37
CA GLY A 256 8.07 -19.42 6.93
C GLY A 256 9.01 -20.33 6.14
N SER A 257 8.52 -20.93 5.07
CA SER A 257 9.32 -21.71 4.11
C SER A 257 9.74 -20.82 2.95
N ASP A 258 11.01 -20.48 2.88
CA ASP A 258 11.61 -19.55 1.92
C ASP A 258 11.69 -20.17 0.53
N VAL A 259 11.04 -19.56 -0.45
CA VAL A 259 10.83 -20.15 -1.78
C VAL A 259 12.07 -20.04 -2.65
N HIS A 260 12.54 -21.17 -3.17
CA HIS A 260 13.66 -21.24 -4.11
C HIS A 260 13.22 -20.80 -5.52
N VAL A 261 13.02 -19.49 -5.70
CA VAL A 261 12.42 -18.89 -6.92
C VAL A 261 13.20 -19.16 -8.19
N ILE A 262 14.49 -19.48 -8.11
CA ILE A 262 15.35 -19.81 -9.26
C ILE A 262 15.37 -21.31 -9.58
N ASP A 263 14.78 -22.19 -8.74
CA ASP A 263 14.59 -23.60 -9.11
C ASP A 263 13.73 -23.70 -10.38
N PRO A 264 14.15 -24.49 -11.39
CA PRO A 264 13.44 -24.53 -12.67
C PRO A 264 11.97 -24.96 -12.59
N ALA A 265 11.62 -25.88 -11.66
CA ALA A 265 10.24 -26.33 -11.49
C ALA A 265 9.39 -25.29 -10.77
N VAL A 266 9.93 -24.67 -9.73
CA VAL A 266 9.29 -23.57 -8.98
C VAL A 266 9.10 -22.36 -9.90
N SER A 267 10.15 -21.96 -10.62
CA SER A 267 10.10 -20.83 -11.56
C SER A 267 9.04 -21.03 -12.65
N ALA A 268 8.97 -22.23 -13.23
CA ALA A 268 7.95 -22.57 -14.24
C ALA A 268 6.53 -22.55 -13.65
N GLU A 269 6.36 -22.96 -12.39
CA GLU A 269 5.07 -22.88 -11.70
C GLU A 269 4.65 -21.43 -11.42
N MET A 270 5.58 -20.59 -11.00
CA MET A 270 5.32 -19.15 -10.82
C MET A 270 4.96 -18.45 -12.13
N ASP A 271 5.60 -18.80 -13.23
CA ASP A 271 5.26 -18.28 -14.57
C ASP A 271 3.82 -18.70 -14.97
N ARG A 272 3.46 -19.98 -14.72
CA ARG A 272 2.10 -20.50 -14.98
C ARG A 272 1.06 -19.81 -14.10
N TRP A 273 1.34 -19.70 -12.80
CA TRP A 273 0.45 -19.05 -11.84
C TRP A 273 0.23 -17.58 -12.18
N GLY A 274 1.29 -16.82 -12.43
CA GLY A 274 1.18 -15.39 -12.72
C GLY A 274 0.31 -15.13 -13.95
N ARG A 275 0.50 -15.93 -15.02
CA ARG A 275 -0.35 -15.87 -16.20
C ARG A 275 -1.81 -16.20 -15.88
N TRP A 276 -2.07 -17.32 -15.18
CA TRP A 276 -3.41 -17.71 -14.75
C TRP A 276 -4.09 -16.62 -13.92
N TYR A 277 -3.33 -16.03 -12.99
CA TYR A 277 -3.85 -15.00 -12.09
C TYR A 277 -4.30 -13.77 -12.88
N VAL A 278 -3.45 -13.22 -13.73
CA VAL A 278 -3.77 -12.04 -14.55
C VAL A 278 -4.91 -12.31 -15.55
N GLU A 279 -4.92 -13.50 -16.20
CA GLU A 279 -5.99 -13.89 -17.12
C GLU A 279 -7.33 -14.11 -16.42
N THR A 280 -7.32 -14.63 -15.18
CA THR A 280 -8.51 -14.91 -14.38
C THR A 280 -9.12 -13.64 -13.79
N THR A 281 -8.28 -12.77 -13.25
CA THR A 281 -8.72 -11.61 -12.46
C THR A 281 -8.88 -10.35 -13.30
N GLY A 282 -8.12 -10.23 -14.37
CA GLY A 282 -8.13 -9.02 -15.19
C GLY A 282 -7.49 -7.80 -14.54
N VAL A 283 -6.63 -7.96 -13.53
CA VAL A 283 -5.93 -6.85 -12.87
C VAL A 283 -5.02 -6.09 -13.83
N ASP A 284 -4.81 -4.80 -13.59
CA ASP A 284 -4.11 -3.89 -14.48
C ASP A 284 -2.64 -3.68 -14.10
N GLY A 285 -2.30 -3.86 -12.84
CA GLY A 285 -0.95 -3.68 -12.30
C GLY A 285 -0.66 -4.62 -11.13
N LEU A 286 0.58 -4.57 -10.64
CA LEU A 286 1.06 -5.43 -9.56
C LEU A 286 1.78 -4.59 -8.49
N ARG A 287 1.53 -4.91 -7.21
CA ARG A 287 2.43 -4.56 -6.11
C ARG A 287 3.25 -5.79 -5.77
N LEU A 288 4.55 -5.69 -5.76
CA LEU A 288 5.47 -6.78 -5.49
C LEU A 288 6.01 -6.66 -4.08
N ASP A 289 5.70 -7.65 -3.27
CA ASP A 289 6.04 -7.74 -1.86
C ASP A 289 7.51 -8.12 -1.66
N ALA A 290 8.11 -7.63 -0.56
CA ALA A 290 9.36 -8.12 0.02
C ALA A 290 10.56 -8.18 -0.95
N LEU A 291 10.76 -7.16 -1.78
CA LEU A 291 11.82 -7.16 -2.81
C LEU A 291 13.24 -7.32 -2.27
N LYS A 292 13.52 -6.92 -1.04
CA LYS A 292 14.83 -7.12 -0.39
C LYS A 292 15.20 -8.59 -0.25
N HIS A 293 14.18 -9.46 -0.23
CA HIS A 293 14.28 -10.88 0.08
C HIS A 293 14.17 -11.77 -1.17
N VAL A 294 13.92 -11.21 -2.34
CA VAL A 294 13.83 -11.96 -3.60
C VAL A 294 14.89 -11.45 -4.55
N GLY A 295 15.67 -12.33 -5.15
CA GLY A 295 16.70 -11.93 -6.11
C GLY A 295 16.17 -11.03 -7.21
N ALA A 296 16.80 -9.87 -7.42
CA ALA A 296 16.36 -8.88 -8.41
C ALA A 296 16.28 -9.46 -9.83
N ASP A 297 17.14 -10.43 -10.16
CA ASP A 297 17.16 -11.15 -11.42
C ASP A 297 15.89 -11.97 -11.68
N PHE A 298 15.22 -12.47 -10.61
CA PHE A 298 13.93 -13.13 -10.75
C PHE A 298 12.88 -12.16 -11.33
N PHE A 299 12.69 -10.98 -10.75
CA PHE A 299 11.71 -10.01 -11.23
C PHE A 299 12.13 -9.38 -12.56
N ALA A 300 13.44 -9.21 -12.80
CA ALA A 300 13.97 -8.74 -14.08
C ALA A 300 13.62 -9.70 -15.24
N ARG A 301 13.47 -11.00 -14.96
CA ARG A 301 12.99 -12.02 -15.90
C ARG A 301 11.46 -12.15 -15.89
N TRP A 302 10.88 -12.37 -14.71
CA TRP A 302 9.49 -12.79 -14.54
C TRP A 302 8.49 -11.75 -15.06
N LEU A 303 8.67 -10.48 -14.71
CA LEU A 303 7.72 -9.43 -15.05
C LEU A 303 7.63 -9.14 -16.56
N PRO A 304 8.74 -9.02 -17.33
CA PRO A 304 8.67 -8.91 -18.79
C PRO A 304 8.05 -10.14 -19.46
N GLU A 305 8.31 -11.36 -18.95
CA GLU A 305 7.72 -12.57 -19.48
C GLU A 305 6.21 -12.62 -19.24
N LEU A 306 5.76 -12.24 -18.05
CA LEU A 306 4.34 -12.15 -17.70
C LEU A 306 3.61 -11.13 -18.60
N ARG A 307 4.19 -9.94 -18.80
CA ARG A 307 3.69 -8.91 -19.73
C ARG A 307 3.55 -9.46 -21.15
N ARG A 308 4.58 -10.14 -21.63
CA ARG A 308 4.57 -10.76 -22.97
C ARG A 308 3.52 -11.85 -23.08
N ALA A 309 3.38 -12.72 -22.07
CA ALA A 309 2.45 -13.84 -22.07
C ALA A 309 0.99 -13.41 -22.04
N THR A 310 0.68 -12.35 -21.29
CA THR A 310 -0.68 -11.83 -21.11
C THR A 310 -1.05 -10.72 -22.11
N GLY A 311 -0.06 -10.13 -22.78
CA GLY A 311 -0.25 -8.97 -23.67
C GLY A 311 -0.67 -7.69 -22.94
N ARG A 312 -0.49 -7.63 -21.61
CA ARG A 312 -0.85 -6.49 -20.75
C ARG A 312 0.39 -5.71 -20.32
N ALA A 313 0.26 -4.40 -20.13
CA ALA A 313 1.36 -3.53 -19.70
C ALA A 313 1.84 -3.84 -18.26
N LEU A 314 0.91 -4.16 -17.36
CA LEU A 314 1.13 -4.50 -15.96
C LEU A 314 2.18 -3.60 -15.29
N PRO A 315 1.94 -2.27 -15.15
CA PRO A 315 2.79 -1.44 -14.31
C PRO A 315 2.96 -2.09 -12.95
N ALA A 316 4.16 -2.00 -12.40
CA ALA A 316 4.49 -2.64 -11.13
C ALA A 316 5.08 -1.62 -10.16
N VAL A 317 4.64 -1.65 -8.91
CA VAL A 317 5.26 -0.97 -7.79
C VAL A 317 5.80 -2.02 -6.83
N GLY A 318 7.05 -1.84 -6.39
CA GLY A 318 7.71 -2.78 -5.50
C GLY A 318 7.94 -2.23 -4.11
N GLU A 319 7.86 -3.09 -3.13
CA GLU A 319 8.24 -2.77 -1.77
C GLU A 319 9.70 -3.14 -1.52
N TYR A 320 10.56 -2.12 -1.51
CA TYR A 320 11.96 -2.26 -1.11
C TYR A 320 12.18 -1.45 0.17
N TRP A 321 12.07 -2.10 1.33
CA TRP A 321 12.05 -1.42 2.63
C TRP A 321 13.45 -0.99 3.06
N SER A 322 13.89 0.18 2.63
CA SER A 322 15.16 0.79 3.04
C SER A 322 15.04 2.31 3.16
N ARG A 323 15.79 2.88 4.11
CA ARG A 323 15.96 4.34 4.26
C ARG A 323 17.06 4.90 3.37
N ASP A 324 17.89 4.04 2.81
CA ASP A 324 19.03 4.44 1.97
C ASP A 324 18.58 4.52 0.51
N ILE A 325 18.59 5.74 -0.03
CA ILE A 325 18.24 6.00 -1.42
C ILE A 325 19.13 5.22 -2.41
N ALA A 326 20.40 5.01 -2.07
CA ALA A 326 21.31 4.29 -2.94
C ALA A 326 20.92 2.81 -3.14
N GLU A 327 20.30 2.17 -2.13
CA GLU A 327 19.75 0.82 -2.28
C GLU A 327 18.55 0.80 -3.23
N LEU A 328 17.64 1.81 -3.13
CA LEU A 328 16.48 1.92 -4.02
C LEU A 328 16.93 2.18 -5.47
N GLU A 329 17.87 3.11 -5.66
CA GLU A 329 18.44 3.39 -6.99
C GLU A 329 19.14 2.16 -7.59
N GLY A 330 19.94 1.44 -6.79
CA GLY A 330 20.60 0.21 -7.21
C GLY A 330 19.60 -0.89 -7.61
N TYR A 331 18.49 -1.03 -6.88
CA TYR A 331 17.43 -1.96 -7.27
C TYR A 331 16.75 -1.55 -8.59
N LEU A 332 16.46 -0.25 -8.76
CA LEU A 332 15.87 0.28 -10.00
C LEU A 332 16.80 0.23 -11.20
N GLU A 333 18.12 0.18 -11.00
CA GLU A 333 19.08 -0.13 -12.07
C GLU A 333 18.97 -1.59 -12.52
N ALA A 334 18.79 -2.51 -11.59
CA ALA A 334 18.62 -3.94 -11.88
C ALA A 334 17.25 -4.27 -12.51
N VAL A 335 16.18 -3.55 -12.10
CA VAL A 335 14.80 -3.75 -12.57
C VAL A 335 14.20 -2.41 -13.06
N PRO A 336 14.63 -1.87 -14.21
CA PRO A 336 14.37 -0.48 -14.63
C PRO A 336 12.91 -0.18 -15.03
N PHE A 337 12.06 -1.17 -15.13
CA PHE A 337 10.66 -1.08 -15.56
C PHE A 337 9.67 -1.24 -14.39
N MET A 338 10.09 -0.87 -13.19
CA MET A 338 9.33 -0.90 -11.95
C MET A 338 9.36 0.47 -11.28
N SER A 339 8.37 0.80 -10.49
CA SER A 339 8.37 1.88 -9.51
C SER A 339 8.61 1.32 -8.10
N LEU A 340 9.05 2.12 -7.16
CA LEU A 340 9.19 1.72 -5.76
C LEU A 340 8.44 2.69 -4.84
N PHE A 341 8.00 2.19 -3.68
CA PHE A 341 7.56 3.05 -2.58
C PHE A 341 8.74 3.87 -2.06
N ASP A 342 8.50 5.17 -1.83
CA ASP A 342 9.51 6.12 -1.32
C ASP A 342 9.63 6.00 0.20
N VAL A 343 10.26 4.93 0.66
CA VAL A 343 10.49 4.64 2.08
C VAL A 343 11.35 5.72 2.75
N PRO A 344 12.41 6.29 2.12
CA PRO A 344 13.14 7.43 2.67
C PRO A 344 12.22 8.61 3.00
N LEU A 345 11.30 9.01 2.10
CA LEU A 345 10.37 10.10 2.35
C LEU A 345 9.43 9.80 3.54
N HIS A 346 8.89 8.58 3.62
CA HIS A 346 8.07 8.18 4.77
C HIS A 346 8.80 8.41 6.09
N PHE A 347 10.07 8.02 6.19
CA PHE A 347 10.85 8.22 7.42
C PHE A 347 11.19 9.70 7.69
N HIS A 348 11.32 10.54 6.66
CA HIS A 348 11.45 11.98 6.85
C HIS A 348 10.15 12.60 7.40
N LEU A 349 8.99 12.18 6.87
CA LEU A 349 7.68 12.61 7.38
C LEU A 349 7.46 12.14 8.82
N HIS A 350 7.85 10.89 9.14
CA HIS A 350 7.81 10.38 10.50
C HIS A 350 8.68 11.21 11.45
N ALA A 351 9.93 11.50 11.07
CA ALA A 351 10.83 12.32 11.85
C ALA A 351 10.28 13.75 12.05
N ALA A 352 9.71 14.37 11.01
CA ALA A 352 9.08 15.68 11.12
C ALA A 352 7.91 15.67 12.12
N SER A 353 7.09 14.61 12.11
CA SER A 353 5.95 14.51 13.02
C SER A 353 6.34 14.28 14.49
N THR A 354 7.46 13.58 14.75
CA THR A 354 7.86 13.13 16.10
C THR A 354 8.94 13.98 16.74
N SER A 355 9.57 14.91 16.00
CA SER A 355 10.68 15.74 16.49
C SER A 355 10.26 16.96 17.34
N ASN A 356 8.96 17.23 17.49
CA ASN A 356 8.46 18.47 18.09
C ASN A 356 8.99 19.76 17.43
N GLY A 357 9.16 19.73 16.10
CA GLY A 357 9.65 20.85 15.31
C GLY A 357 11.17 21.03 15.32
N ASP A 358 11.94 20.01 15.63
CA ASP A 358 13.42 20.05 15.58
C ASP A 358 14.00 19.60 14.22
N VAL A 359 13.13 19.20 13.26
CA VAL A 359 13.52 18.83 11.89
C VAL A 359 13.56 20.09 11.01
N ASP A 360 14.60 20.17 10.18
CA ASP A 360 14.70 21.21 9.15
C ASP A 360 13.84 20.81 7.93
N LEU A 361 12.64 21.41 7.82
CA LEU A 361 11.71 21.12 6.74
C LEU A 361 12.24 21.47 5.35
N THR A 362 13.26 22.35 5.24
CA THR A 362 13.87 22.67 3.94
C THR A 362 14.54 21.47 3.30
N ARG A 363 14.90 20.47 4.10
CA ARG A 363 15.61 19.24 3.70
C ARG A 363 14.70 18.02 3.57
N LEU A 364 13.39 18.20 3.69
CA LEU A 364 12.43 17.10 3.77
C LEU A 364 12.52 16.10 2.59
N PHE A 365 12.88 16.59 1.41
CA PHE A 365 13.01 15.78 0.20
C PHE A 365 14.46 15.38 -0.14
N GLU A 366 15.46 15.79 0.63
CA GLU A 366 16.85 15.40 0.38
C GLU A 366 17.04 13.90 0.59
N GLY A 367 17.64 13.19 -0.38
CA GLY A 367 17.90 11.75 -0.29
C GLY A 367 16.64 10.89 -0.35
N THR A 368 15.57 11.39 -0.96
CA THR A 368 14.32 10.65 -1.21
C THR A 368 14.23 10.19 -2.67
N LEU A 369 13.46 9.14 -2.92
CA LEU A 369 13.26 8.63 -4.28
C LEU A 369 12.51 9.65 -5.15
N VAL A 370 11.54 10.35 -4.60
CA VAL A 370 10.79 11.37 -5.35
C VAL A 370 11.64 12.55 -5.79
N ALA A 371 12.71 12.85 -5.07
CA ALA A 371 13.67 13.86 -5.50
C ALA A 371 14.66 13.33 -6.55
N ALA A 372 15.09 12.07 -6.44
CA ALA A 372 16.05 11.44 -7.34
C ALA A 372 15.40 10.98 -8.66
N ASP A 373 14.25 10.32 -8.58
CA ASP A 373 13.51 9.77 -9.74
C ASP A 373 11.99 9.90 -9.53
N PRO A 374 11.44 11.11 -9.74
CA PRO A 374 10.01 11.36 -9.50
C PRO A 374 9.06 10.49 -10.34
N ALA A 375 9.51 10.01 -11.50
CA ALA A 375 8.69 9.20 -12.40
C ALA A 375 8.48 7.78 -11.87
N ARG A 376 9.42 7.25 -11.07
CA ARG A 376 9.36 5.91 -10.50
C ARG A 376 9.11 5.91 -8.99
N ALA A 377 8.85 7.06 -8.38
CA ALA A 377 8.57 7.19 -6.96
C ALA A 377 7.06 7.07 -6.67
N VAL A 378 6.68 6.15 -5.80
CA VAL A 378 5.34 6.08 -5.19
C VAL A 378 5.46 6.59 -3.76
N THR A 379 4.98 7.81 -3.52
CA THR A 379 5.03 8.46 -2.21
C THR A 379 3.88 8.03 -1.32
N PHE A 380 4.11 7.88 -0.02
CA PHE A 380 3.06 7.47 0.94
C PHE A 380 3.29 8.10 2.31
N VAL A 381 2.22 8.21 3.10
CA VAL A 381 2.24 8.68 4.49
C VAL A 381 2.25 7.49 5.43
N GLU A 382 1.29 6.61 5.31
CA GLU A 382 1.15 5.36 6.07
C GLU A 382 0.89 4.19 5.14
N ASN A 383 1.12 2.98 5.64
CA ASN A 383 0.67 1.73 5.05
C ASN A 383 0.27 0.72 6.14
N HIS A 384 -0.09 -0.50 5.75
CA HIS A 384 -0.50 -1.58 6.65
C HIS A 384 0.62 -2.06 7.59
N ASP A 385 1.90 -1.87 7.24
CA ASP A 385 3.05 -2.27 8.05
C ASP A 385 3.55 -1.16 8.98
N THR A 386 3.32 0.12 8.63
CA THR A 386 3.74 1.27 9.45
C THR A 386 2.72 1.64 10.51
N GLN A 387 1.46 1.15 10.40
CA GLN A 387 0.41 1.40 11.37
C GLN A 387 0.77 0.86 12.78
N PRO A 388 0.17 1.40 13.85
CA PRO A 388 0.46 0.97 15.22
C PRO A 388 0.32 -0.53 15.43
N GLY A 389 1.27 -1.14 16.12
CA GLY A 389 1.25 -2.55 16.48
C GLY A 389 1.88 -3.50 15.46
N GLN A 390 2.27 -3.00 14.29
CA GLN A 390 2.97 -3.79 13.27
C GLN A 390 4.49 -3.76 13.46
N SER A 391 5.18 -4.70 12.80
CA SER A 391 6.64 -4.87 12.96
C SER A 391 7.48 -3.70 12.45
N LEU A 392 6.97 -2.96 11.48
CA LEU A 392 7.59 -1.77 10.90
C LEU A 392 6.95 -0.47 11.39
N ALA A 393 6.21 -0.52 12.52
CA ALA A 393 5.48 0.62 13.05
C ALA A 393 6.37 1.88 13.12
N SER A 394 6.04 2.85 12.32
CA SER A 394 6.69 4.16 12.20
C SER A 394 5.64 5.22 11.89
N THR A 395 4.57 5.20 12.68
CA THR A 395 3.37 6.02 12.50
C THR A 395 3.69 7.51 12.49
N ILE A 396 3.13 8.23 11.54
CA ILE A 396 3.15 9.68 11.51
C ILE A 396 2.10 10.19 12.50
N GLU A 397 2.49 11.10 13.38
CA GLU A 397 1.62 11.67 14.41
C GLU A 397 0.39 12.35 13.77
N SER A 398 -0.79 12.18 14.39
CA SER A 398 -2.07 12.62 13.83
C SER A 398 -2.11 14.11 13.49
N TRP A 399 -1.41 14.96 14.28
CA TRP A 399 -1.36 16.40 14.05
C TRP A 399 -0.65 16.76 12.71
N PHE A 400 0.31 15.93 12.27
CA PHE A 400 1.11 16.19 11.06
C PHE A 400 0.55 15.47 9.83
N LYS A 401 -0.31 14.45 9.98
CA LYS A 401 -0.87 13.69 8.85
C LYS A 401 -1.50 14.58 7.76
N PRO A 402 -2.31 15.61 8.07
CA PRO A 402 -2.84 16.51 7.03
C PRO A 402 -1.72 17.20 6.24
N SER A 403 -0.65 17.66 6.90
CA SER A 403 0.52 18.28 6.25
C SER A 403 1.29 17.28 5.39
N ALA A 404 1.51 16.06 5.89
CA ALA A 404 2.16 14.99 5.15
C ALA A 404 1.38 14.61 3.88
N TYR A 405 0.05 14.48 3.98
CA TYR A 405 -0.80 14.23 2.81
C TYR A 405 -0.83 15.41 1.84
N ALA A 406 -0.84 16.66 2.31
CA ALA A 406 -0.74 17.83 1.44
C ALA A 406 0.58 17.83 0.64
N LEU A 407 1.69 17.45 1.26
CA LEU A 407 3.01 17.36 0.63
C LEU A 407 3.06 16.29 -0.48
N ILE A 408 2.43 15.14 -0.32
CA ILE A 408 2.46 14.11 -1.36
C ILE A 408 1.34 14.25 -2.40
N LEU A 409 0.16 14.77 -2.00
CA LEU A 409 -1.00 14.88 -2.88
C LEU A 409 -0.97 16.12 -3.77
N LEU A 410 -0.51 17.27 -3.27
CA LEU A 410 -0.67 18.55 -3.95
C LEU A 410 0.59 18.99 -4.71
N ARG A 411 1.74 18.38 -4.47
CA ARG A 411 2.97 18.58 -5.27
C ARG A 411 2.88 17.83 -6.59
N GLU A 412 3.75 18.23 -7.53
CA GLU A 412 3.79 17.67 -8.89
C GLU A 412 4.47 16.29 -8.94
N ALA A 413 5.56 16.15 -8.20
CA ALA A 413 6.47 15.00 -8.28
C ALA A 413 5.91 13.76 -7.57
N GLY A 414 6.11 12.60 -8.19
CA GLY A 414 5.74 11.29 -7.64
C GLY A 414 4.26 10.91 -7.83
N THR A 415 3.97 9.64 -7.63
CA THR A 415 2.60 9.11 -7.55
C THR A 415 2.24 8.90 -6.09
N PRO A 416 1.29 9.67 -5.52
CA PRO A 416 0.91 9.46 -4.12
C PRO A 416 0.08 8.20 -3.94
N CYS A 417 0.34 7.51 -2.82
CA CYS A 417 -0.46 6.41 -2.31
C CYS A 417 -1.15 6.84 -1.01
N VAL A 418 -2.48 6.74 -1.00
CA VAL A 418 -3.31 6.99 0.19
C VAL A 418 -3.58 5.67 0.88
N PHE A 419 -3.51 5.64 2.20
CA PHE A 419 -3.78 4.48 3.01
C PHE A 419 -5.27 4.39 3.41
N TRP A 420 -5.86 3.19 3.29
CA TRP A 420 -7.27 2.92 3.68
C TRP A 420 -7.57 3.33 5.12
N GLY A 421 -6.66 2.99 6.05
CA GLY A 421 -6.81 3.30 7.46
C GLY A 421 -6.88 4.80 7.75
N ASP A 422 -6.14 5.63 7.00
CA ASP A 422 -6.20 7.08 7.13
C ASP A 422 -7.43 7.69 6.43
N LEU A 423 -7.97 7.03 5.41
CA LEU A 423 -9.16 7.52 4.69
C LEU A 423 -10.46 7.19 5.43
N PHE A 424 -10.61 5.96 5.92
CA PHE A 424 -11.85 5.47 6.53
C PHE A 424 -11.75 5.22 8.04
N GLY A 425 -10.53 5.12 8.57
CA GLY A 425 -10.30 4.64 9.92
C GLY A 425 -10.48 3.12 10.05
N THR A 426 -10.20 2.60 11.23
CA THR A 426 -10.47 1.21 11.62
C THR A 426 -11.02 1.15 13.05
N PRO A 427 -12.10 1.90 13.36
CA PRO A 427 -12.58 2.08 14.74
C PRO A 427 -13.07 0.79 15.40
N GLU A 428 -13.47 -0.21 14.61
CA GLU A 428 -13.99 -1.47 15.12
C GLU A 428 -12.90 -2.43 15.58
N THR A 429 -11.67 -2.24 15.12
CA THR A 429 -10.58 -3.21 15.30
C THR A 429 -9.32 -2.64 15.96
N SER A 430 -8.94 -1.39 15.69
CA SER A 430 -7.66 -0.84 16.18
C SER A 430 -7.68 0.64 16.59
N ASP A 431 -8.84 1.29 16.65
CA ASP A 431 -9.00 2.72 17.00
C ASP A 431 -8.17 3.69 16.13
N LEU A 432 -7.83 3.32 14.88
CA LEU A 432 -7.20 4.25 13.94
C LEU A 432 -8.22 5.29 13.48
N PRO A 433 -8.04 6.59 13.82
CA PRO A 433 -8.94 7.62 13.36
C PRO A 433 -8.69 7.95 11.88
N ALA A 434 -9.76 8.20 11.14
CA ALA A 434 -9.65 8.75 9.80
C ALA A 434 -9.07 10.18 9.85
N VAL A 435 -8.26 10.54 8.84
CA VAL A 435 -7.77 11.92 8.62
C VAL A 435 -8.88 12.72 7.96
N THR A 436 -9.46 13.66 8.69
CA THR A 436 -10.68 14.37 8.25
C THR A 436 -10.49 15.23 7.02
N GLU A 437 -9.30 15.77 6.82
CA GLU A 437 -8.91 16.63 5.69
C GLU A 437 -8.60 15.83 4.42
N LEU A 438 -8.33 14.53 4.54
CA LEU A 438 -7.80 13.70 3.46
C LEU A 438 -8.70 13.66 2.22
N PRO A 439 -10.02 13.43 2.32
CA PRO A 439 -10.88 13.43 1.14
C PRO A 439 -10.92 14.77 0.39
N LEU A 440 -10.82 15.88 1.13
CA LEU A 440 -10.73 17.21 0.54
C LEU A 440 -9.40 17.42 -0.20
N LEU A 441 -8.27 17.00 0.40
CA LEU A 441 -6.95 17.03 -0.22
C LEU A 441 -6.90 16.17 -1.51
N MET A 442 -7.53 14.99 -1.50
CA MET A 442 -7.66 14.14 -2.70
C MET A 442 -8.46 14.84 -3.81
N THR A 443 -9.57 15.50 -3.46
CA THR A 443 -10.36 16.30 -4.41
C THR A 443 -9.55 17.47 -4.97
N MET A 444 -8.79 18.18 -4.12
CA MET A 444 -7.91 19.26 -4.55
C MET A 444 -6.83 18.77 -5.52
N ARG A 445 -6.24 17.59 -5.28
CA ARG A 445 -5.30 16.97 -6.23
C ARG A 445 -5.92 16.86 -7.60
N ARG A 446 -7.11 16.25 -7.69
CA ARG A 446 -7.80 16.03 -8.96
C ARG A 446 -8.18 17.32 -9.67
N ALA A 447 -8.69 18.33 -8.92
CA ALA A 447 -9.32 19.48 -9.51
C ALA A 447 -8.41 20.72 -9.61
N LEU A 448 -7.45 20.88 -8.69
CA LEU A 448 -6.72 22.13 -8.51
C LEU A 448 -5.20 22.01 -8.66
N ALA A 449 -4.59 20.84 -8.41
CA ALA A 449 -3.15 20.67 -8.41
C ALA A 449 -2.57 20.55 -9.82
N HIS A 450 -2.78 21.55 -10.67
CA HIS A 450 -2.35 21.58 -12.07
C HIS A 450 -1.33 22.70 -12.32
N GLY A 451 -0.68 22.66 -13.48
CA GLY A 451 0.27 23.68 -13.94
C GLY A 451 1.61 23.65 -13.20
N PRO A 452 2.51 24.61 -13.48
CA PRO A 452 3.86 24.67 -12.90
C PRO A 452 3.84 24.77 -11.38
N GLN A 453 4.86 24.16 -10.74
CA GLN A 453 5.07 24.23 -9.30
C GLN A 453 6.13 25.27 -8.95
N HIS A 454 5.89 26.04 -7.89
CA HIS A 454 6.83 26.97 -7.29
C HIS A 454 7.04 26.63 -5.83
N ASP A 455 8.26 26.28 -5.45
CA ASP A 455 8.65 25.92 -4.09
C ASP A 455 9.21 27.12 -3.33
N ALA A 456 8.91 27.20 -2.02
CA ALA A 456 9.48 28.12 -1.05
C ALA A 456 9.90 27.34 0.20
N PHE A 457 10.93 26.51 0.05
CA PHE A 457 11.55 25.71 1.10
C PHE A 457 12.83 26.43 1.59
N ASP A 458 12.65 27.62 2.20
CA ASP A 458 13.72 28.56 2.59
C ASP A 458 13.70 28.95 4.07
N ASP A 459 12.83 28.31 4.88
CA ASP A 459 12.72 28.47 6.32
C ASP A 459 12.58 27.10 6.97
N PRO A 460 13.44 26.73 7.95
CA PRO A 460 13.44 25.40 8.52
C PRO A 460 12.14 24.98 9.21
N ASP A 461 11.37 25.92 9.73
CA ASP A 461 10.11 25.64 10.45
C ASP A 461 8.87 25.87 9.56
N VAL A 462 9.02 26.61 8.43
CA VAL A 462 7.86 27.03 7.62
C VAL A 462 8.20 26.89 6.13
N VAL A 463 7.56 25.96 5.48
CA VAL A 463 7.73 25.75 4.03
C VAL A 463 6.40 25.92 3.31
N GLY A 464 6.49 26.15 2.00
CA GLY A 464 5.31 26.27 1.17
C GLY A 464 5.60 25.99 -0.29
N PHE A 465 4.55 25.79 -1.05
CA PHE A 465 4.61 25.67 -2.51
C PHE A 465 3.30 26.09 -3.13
N ALA A 466 3.32 26.36 -4.44
CA ALA A 466 2.13 26.66 -5.22
C ALA A 466 2.12 25.85 -6.51
N ARG A 467 0.91 25.59 -7.02
CA ARG A 467 0.64 25.12 -8.37
C ARG A 467 -0.11 26.23 -9.09
N GLU A 468 0.39 26.69 -10.23
CA GLU A 468 -0.20 27.86 -10.93
C GLU A 468 -1.56 27.60 -11.57
N GLY A 469 -1.99 26.34 -11.67
CA GLY A 469 -3.08 25.99 -12.56
C GLY A 469 -2.68 26.08 -14.04
N ASP A 470 -3.55 25.66 -14.93
CA ASP A 470 -3.34 25.71 -16.37
C ASP A 470 -4.62 26.04 -17.16
N GLU A 471 -4.49 26.20 -18.47
CA GLU A 471 -5.63 26.54 -19.33
C GLU A 471 -6.53 25.31 -19.62
N ALA A 472 -5.98 24.10 -19.53
CA ALA A 472 -6.73 22.87 -19.74
C ALA A 472 -7.68 22.59 -18.57
N HIS A 473 -7.37 23.14 -17.38
CA HIS A 473 -8.17 23.00 -16.16
C HIS A 473 -8.57 24.38 -15.62
N PRO A 474 -9.57 25.03 -16.20
CA PRO A 474 -10.00 26.39 -15.80
C PRO A 474 -10.41 26.44 -14.32
N GLY A 475 -9.89 27.41 -13.58
CA GLY A 475 -10.12 27.57 -12.15
C GLY A 475 -9.20 26.71 -11.27
N SER A 476 -8.27 25.95 -11.86
CA SER A 476 -7.20 25.26 -11.13
C SER A 476 -6.16 26.24 -10.61
N GLY A 477 -5.34 25.75 -9.69
CA GLY A 477 -4.32 26.48 -8.96
C GLY A 477 -4.55 26.34 -7.47
N LEU A 478 -3.46 26.26 -6.70
CA LEU A 478 -3.50 26.22 -5.24
C LEU A 478 -2.16 26.67 -4.65
N ALA A 479 -2.18 27.05 -3.38
CA ALA A 479 -0.97 27.32 -2.61
C ALA A 479 -1.07 26.65 -1.24
N VAL A 480 0.03 26.05 -0.81
CA VAL A 480 0.16 25.33 0.46
C VAL A 480 1.22 26.01 1.30
N VAL A 481 0.92 26.25 2.56
CA VAL A 481 1.89 26.64 3.59
C VAL A 481 1.71 25.69 4.77
N LEU A 482 2.80 25.16 5.26
CA LEU A 482 2.80 24.33 6.46
C LEU A 482 3.91 24.77 7.42
N SER A 483 3.66 24.55 8.70
CA SER A 483 4.61 24.80 9.78
C SER A 483 4.59 23.64 10.76
N ASP A 484 5.74 23.25 11.27
CA ASP A 484 5.86 22.23 12.30
C ASP A 484 5.99 22.83 13.73
N ARG A 485 6.16 24.15 13.85
CA ARG A 485 6.49 24.77 15.13
C ARG A 485 5.79 26.11 15.45
N ARG A 486 5.65 27.02 14.49
CA ARG A 486 5.23 28.39 14.78
C ARG A 486 4.25 28.96 13.76
N ALA A 487 3.36 29.83 14.23
CA ALA A 487 2.56 30.63 13.31
C ALA A 487 3.46 31.59 12.50
N ALA A 488 3.18 31.71 11.23
CA ALA A 488 4.01 32.52 10.31
C ALA A 488 3.21 33.07 9.13
N THR A 489 3.85 34.00 8.41
CA THR A 489 3.46 34.44 7.08
C THR A 489 4.52 33.97 6.10
N LYS A 490 4.08 33.35 4.99
CA LYS A 490 4.97 32.88 3.91
C LYS A 490 4.61 33.57 2.61
N ARG A 491 5.62 34.15 1.94
CA ARG A 491 5.44 34.72 0.61
C ARG A 491 5.60 33.63 -0.44
N LEU A 492 4.60 33.47 -1.31
CA LEU A 492 4.60 32.53 -2.43
C LEU A 492 4.30 33.24 -3.74
N HIS A 493 4.87 32.70 -4.83
CA HIS A 493 4.47 33.04 -6.19
C HIS A 493 3.45 32.01 -6.68
N VAL A 494 2.24 32.48 -7.00
CA VAL A 494 1.13 31.63 -7.46
C VAL A 494 0.84 31.80 -8.97
N GLY A 495 1.67 32.59 -9.65
CA GLY A 495 1.56 32.90 -11.08
C GLY A 495 0.89 34.24 -11.37
N ALA A 496 1.49 35.00 -12.32
CA ALA A 496 0.96 36.30 -12.73
C ALA A 496 -0.44 36.24 -13.37
N ARG A 497 -0.86 35.05 -13.82
CA ARG A 497 -2.21 34.82 -14.36
C ARG A 497 -3.32 35.06 -13.33
N HIS A 498 -3.01 34.98 -12.04
CA HIS A 498 -3.92 35.16 -10.91
C HIS A 498 -3.91 36.59 -10.35
N ALA A 499 -3.21 37.52 -10.98
CA ALA A 499 -3.11 38.92 -10.52
C ALA A 499 -4.50 39.55 -10.29
N GLY A 500 -4.72 40.08 -9.08
CA GLY A 500 -5.99 40.68 -8.65
C GLY A 500 -7.08 39.69 -8.26
N GLU A 501 -6.86 38.38 -8.37
CA GLU A 501 -7.85 37.39 -7.95
C GLU A 501 -7.96 37.32 -6.42
N GLN A 502 -9.16 36.96 -5.95
CA GLN A 502 -9.41 36.59 -4.56
C GLN A 502 -9.17 35.09 -4.40
N TRP A 503 -8.32 34.73 -3.42
CA TRP A 503 -8.09 33.37 -3.02
C TRP A 503 -8.59 33.15 -1.59
N ILE A 504 -9.30 32.05 -1.36
CA ILE A 504 -9.85 31.62 -0.07
C ILE A 504 -8.91 30.65 0.61
N CYS A 505 -8.85 30.72 1.94
CA CYS A 505 -8.22 29.71 2.76
C CYS A 505 -9.21 28.53 2.90
N VAL A 506 -8.91 27.43 2.22
CA VAL A 506 -9.76 26.21 2.20
C VAL A 506 -9.51 25.38 3.44
N LEU A 507 -8.24 25.26 3.86
CA LEU A 507 -7.80 24.64 5.10
C LEU A 507 -6.94 25.65 5.86
N GLY A 508 -7.06 25.71 7.20
CA GLY A 508 -6.29 26.59 8.07
C GLY A 508 -7.10 27.74 8.71
N GLY A 509 -8.30 28.06 8.18
CA GLY A 509 -9.24 28.98 8.83
C GLY A 509 -8.82 30.45 8.80
N HIS A 510 -8.01 30.89 7.84
CA HIS A 510 -7.58 32.28 7.68
C HIS A 510 -8.50 33.05 6.71
N GLU A 511 -8.41 34.40 6.76
CA GLU A 511 -9.16 35.27 5.88
C GLU A 511 -8.70 35.14 4.42
N PRO A 512 -9.60 35.41 3.46
CA PRO A 512 -9.26 35.45 2.04
C PRO A 512 -8.17 36.50 1.75
N VAL A 513 -7.39 36.26 0.71
CA VAL A 513 -6.28 37.12 0.29
C VAL A 513 -6.47 37.56 -1.16
N THR A 514 -5.90 38.71 -1.52
CA THR A 514 -5.84 39.20 -2.93
C THR A 514 -4.44 38.96 -3.47
N ILE A 515 -4.34 38.33 -4.65
CA ILE A 515 -3.07 38.10 -5.33
C ILE A 515 -2.54 39.43 -5.87
N GLY A 516 -1.27 39.70 -5.64
CA GLY A 516 -0.60 40.89 -6.14
C GLY A 516 -0.47 40.94 -7.67
N ASP A 517 -0.25 42.14 -8.24
CA ASP A 517 -0.08 42.32 -9.68
C ASP A 517 1.09 41.51 -10.27
N ASP A 518 2.05 41.14 -9.44
CA ASP A 518 3.23 40.35 -9.77
C ASP A 518 3.02 38.83 -9.57
N GLY A 519 1.81 38.39 -9.21
CA GLY A 519 1.48 37.01 -8.93
C GLY A 519 2.02 36.50 -7.59
N ASN A 520 2.50 37.40 -6.72
CA ASN A 520 2.93 37.05 -5.37
C ASN A 520 1.84 37.32 -4.34
N VAL A 521 1.89 36.57 -3.25
CA VAL A 521 0.93 36.69 -2.13
C VAL A 521 1.60 36.31 -0.82
N GLU A 522 1.17 36.94 0.27
CA GLU A 522 1.55 36.54 1.64
C GLU A 522 0.41 35.69 2.24
N LEU A 523 0.76 34.47 2.62
CA LEU A 523 -0.16 33.47 3.16
C LEU A 523 0.15 33.16 4.60
N LEU A 524 -0.88 33.03 5.42
CA LEU A 524 -0.77 32.74 6.84
C LEU A 524 -0.84 31.24 7.10
N VAL A 525 -0.10 30.78 8.11
CA VAL A 525 -0.20 29.44 8.69
C VAL A 525 -0.17 29.54 10.20
N SER A 526 -0.97 28.71 10.86
CA SER A 526 -0.98 28.58 12.32
C SER A 526 0.22 27.77 12.83
N ASP A 527 0.47 27.82 14.11
CA ASP A 527 1.45 26.99 14.82
C ASP A 527 1.16 25.50 14.62
N GLY A 528 2.16 24.74 14.15
CA GLY A 528 2.02 23.31 13.85
C GLY A 528 0.91 23.00 12.85
N GLY A 529 0.62 23.93 11.92
CA GLY A 529 -0.57 23.86 11.07
C GLY A 529 -0.30 23.71 9.59
N LEU A 530 -1.40 23.44 8.88
CA LEU A 530 -1.52 23.43 7.43
C LEU A 530 -2.50 24.51 6.99
N SER A 531 -2.12 25.29 5.97
CA SER A 531 -3.02 26.19 5.26
C SER A 531 -2.97 25.90 3.77
N VAL A 532 -4.13 25.70 3.16
CA VAL A 532 -4.28 25.55 1.72
C VAL A 532 -5.19 26.64 1.20
N TYR A 533 -4.70 27.39 0.20
CA TYR A 533 -5.43 28.47 -0.46
C TYR A 533 -5.72 28.08 -1.90
N ALA A 534 -6.88 28.51 -2.40
CA ALA A 534 -7.30 28.28 -3.79
C ALA A 534 -8.10 29.46 -4.31
N PRO A 535 -8.22 29.64 -5.64
CA PRO A 535 -9.08 30.67 -6.23
C PRO A 535 -10.51 30.56 -5.69
N GLU A 536 -11.18 31.69 -5.39
CA GLU A 536 -12.58 31.68 -4.94
C GLU A 536 -13.50 31.00 -5.97
N ALA A 537 -13.13 31.03 -7.25
CA ALA A 537 -13.83 30.33 -8.33
C ALA A 537 -13.87 28.79 -8.15
N ALA A 538 -12.97 28.21 -7.35
CA ALA A 538 -12.95 26.78 -7.04
C ALA A 538 -13.99 26.36 -5.98
N ARG A 539 -14.60 27.31 -5.25
CA ARG A 539 -15.57 27.04 -4.16
C ARG A 539 -16.67 26.03 -4.52
N PRO A 540 -17.34 26.10 -5.70
CA PRO A 540 -18.39 25.12 -6.02
C PRO A 540 -17.90 23.68 -6.10
N ILE A 541 -16.64 23.45 -6.51
CA ILE A 541 -16.02 22.13 -6.58
C ILE A 541 -15.75 21.62 -5.16
N LEU A 542 -15.21 22.49 -4.31
CA LEU A 542 -14.85 22.16 -2.92
C LEU A 542 -16.09 21.90 -2.06
N ASP A 543 -17.13 22.74 -2.16
CA ASP A 543 -18.40 22.58 -1.45
C ASP A 543 -19.13 21.28 -1.87
N SER A 544 -19.06 20.91 -3.14
CA SER A 544 -19.63 19.64 -3.64
C SER A 544 -18.94 18.42 -3.04
N ALA A 545 -17.61 18.45 -2.92
CA ALA A 545 -16.82 17.38 -2.31
C ALA A 545 -17.15 17.21 -0.81
N GLU A 546 -17.21 18.31 -0.08
CA GLU A 546 -17.54 18.30 1.36
C GLU A 546 -18.97 17.76 1.61
N GLN A 547 -19.95 18.15 0.81
CA GLN A 547 -21.33 17.66 0.93
C GLN A 547 -21.46 16.17 0.58
N HIS A 548 -20.66 15.65 -0.36
CA HIS A 548 -20.67 14.24 -0.72
C HIS A 548 -20.17 13.37 0.42
N LEU A 549 -19.11 13.82 1.08
CA LEU A 549 -18.48 13.15 2.22
C LEU A 549 -19.33 13.17 3.48
N LEU A 550 -20.03 14.29 3.75
CA LEU A 550 -20.93 14.43 4.91
C LEU A 550 -22.19 13.55 4.81
N ARG A 551 -22.59 13.15 3.59
CA ARG A 551 -23.78 12.28 3.40
C ARG A 551 -23.49 10.80 3.62
N GLN A 552 -22.23 10.42 3.75
CA GLN A 552 -21.80 9.03 3.86
C GLN A 552 -21.19 8.67 5.22
N ARG A 553 -20.97 9.67 6.09
CA ARG A 553 -20.72 9.51 7.53
C ARG A 553 -22.07 9.46 8.28
#